data_aaa9d4fef1a7dd1eb0ff307d8b49066d
#
_entry.id   aaa9d4fef1a7dd1eb0ff307d8b49066d
#
_cell.length_a   1.000
_cell.length_b   1.000
_cell.length_c   1.000
_cell.angle_alpha   90.00
_cell.angle_beta   90.00
_cell.angle_gamma   90.00
#
_symmetry.space_group_name_H-M   'P 1'
#
loop_
_entity.id
_entity.type
_entity.pdbx_description
1 polymer ?
#
loop_
_entity_poly.entity_id
_entity_poly.type
_entity_poly.pdbx_seq_one_letter_code
_entity_poly.pdbx_strand_id
1 'polypeptide(L)' 'MTDISIEDINELVASQLGVRVVTAHDRLMEDLGAEFADVANIIAAVEEKYHIVVKESEIARIFTPADLLQLVEKKVV' A
#
# COMPACT_ATOMS: atom_id res chain seq x y z
N MET A 1 -10.26 18.12 3.97
CA MET A 1 -9.50 17.10 4.70
C MET A 1 -9.79 15.73 4.13
N THR A 2 -8.76 14.94 3.87
CA THR A 2 -8.93 13.64 3.26
C THR A 2 -8.90 12.56 4.33
N ASP A 3 -10.00 11.81 4.44
CA ASP A 3 -10.04 10.66 5.34
C ASP A 3 -9.54 9.45 4.59
N ILE A 4 -8.45 8.88 5.06
CA ILE A 4 -7.86 7.69 4.47
C ILE A 4 -8.14 6.53 5.39
N SER A 5 -8.81 5.50 4.87
CA SER A 5 -9.16 4.34 5.68
C SER A 5 -8.29 3.14 5.30
N ILE A 6 -8.12 2.23 6.26
CA ILE A 6 -7.42 0.98 5.98
C ILE A 6 -8.18 0.15 4.95
N GLU A 7 -9.52 0.25 4.91
CA GLU A 7 -10.32 -0.45 3.92
C GLU A 7 -9.97 0.01 2.50
N ASP A 8 -9.76 1.31 2.30
CA ASP A 8 -9.37 1.83 0.99
C ASP A 8 -8.01 1.30 0.57
N ILE A 9 -7.06 1.26 1.50
CA ILE A 9 -5.73 0.72 1.25
C ILE A 9 -5.82 -0.77 0.94
N ASN A 10 -6.57 -1.53 1.73
CA ASN A 10 -6.75 -2.97 1.50
C ASN A 10 -7.36 -3.26 0.14
N GLU A 11 -8.36 -2.48 -0.27
CA GLU A 11 -8.99 -2.65 -1.59
C GLU A 11 -8.01 -2.37 -2.73
N LEU A 12 -7.19 -1.34 -2.56
CA LEU A 12 -6.19 -0.99 -3.57
C LEU A 12 -5.18 -2.14 -3.71
N VAL A 13 -4.69 -2.66 -2.59
CA VAL A 13 -3.73 -3.76 -2.60
C VAL A 13 -4.36 -5.00 -3.22
N ALA A 14 -5.59 -5.35 -2.81
CA ALA A 14 -6.30 -6.50 -3.35
C ALA A 14 -6.46 -6.40 -4.87
N SER A 15 -6.84 -5.22 -5.35
CA SER A 15 -7.02 -4.97 -6.77
C SER A 15 -5.72 -5.13 -7.54
N GLN A 16 -4.62 -4.59 -7.01
CA GLN A 16 -3.33 -4.67 -7.68
C GLN A 16 -2.77 -6.09 -7.71
N LEU A 17 -3.01 -6.87 -6.67
CA LEU A 17 -2.53 -8.25 -6.60
C LEU A 17 -3.49 -9.26 -7.20
N GLY A 18 -4.71 -8.87 -7.50
CA GLY A 18 -5.72 -9.79 -8.02
C GLY A 18 -6.20 -10.79 -6.99
N VAL A 19 -6.17 -10.44 -5.71
CA VAL A 19 -6.66 -11.29 -4.63
C VAL A 19 -8.00 -10.76 -4.11
N ARG A 20 -8.78 -11.62 -3.44
CA ARG A 20 -10.13 -11.26 -3.03
C ARG A 20 -10.17 -10.43 -1.75
N VAL A 21 -9.34 -10.79 -0.79
CA VAL A 21 -9.36 -10.18 0.53
C VAL A 21 -7.95 -9.89 1.00
N VAL A 22 -7.75 -8.68 1.50
CA VAL A 22 -6.50 -8.25 2.11
C VAL A 22 -6.85 -7.61 3.44
N THR A 23 -6.07 -7.94 4.46
CA THR A 23 -6.23 -7.34 5.79
C THR A 23 -5.02 -6.49 6.14
N ALA A 24 -5.17 -5.63 7.15
CA ALA A 24 -4.17 -4.63 7.51
C ALA A 24 -2.78 -5.19 7.81
N HIS A 25 -2.73 -6.40 8.35
CA HIS A 25 -1.48 -6.99 8.79
C HIS A 25 -0.98 -8.14 7.93
N ASP A 26 -1.60 -8.35 6.76
CA ASP A 26 -1.08 -9.33 5.80
C ASP A 26 0.24 -8.81 5.25
N ARG A 27 1.25 -9.65 5.28
CA ARG A 27 2.55 -9.31 4.70
C ARG A 27 2.45 -9.48 3.19
N LEU A 28 2.75 -8.40 2.47
CA LEU A 28 2.52 -8.36 1.03
C LEU A 28 3.24 -9.49 0.29
N MET A 29 4.52 -9.70 0.58
CA MET A 29 5.31 -10.72 -0.11
C MET A 29 5.11 -12.10 0.49
N GLU A 30 5.15 -12.22 1.82
CA GLU A 30 5.11 -13.52 2.49
C GLU A 30 3.71 -14.12 2.58
N ASP A 31 2.70 -13.31 2.87
CA ASP A 31 1.34 -13.81 3.05
C ASP A 31 0.50 -13.72 1.77
N LEU A 32 0.70 -12.69 0.97
CA LEU A 32 -0.09 -12.46 -0.23
C LEU A 32 0.62 -12.87 -1.52
N GLY A 33 1.88 -13.28 -1.42
CA GLY A 33 2.64 -13.76 -2.55
C GLY A 33 3.07 -12.68 -3.55
N ALA A 34 3.11 -11.43 -3.12
CA ALA A 34 3.55 -10.35 -4.00
C ALA A 34 5.04 -10.45 -4.28
N GLU A 35 5.42 -10.18 -5.51
CA GLU A 35 6.82 -10.04 -5.87
C GLU A 35 7.21 -8.57 -5.73
N PHE A 36 8.50 -8.29 -5.83
CA PHE A 36 8.98 -6.91 -5.72
C PHE A 36 8.31 -5.99 -6.75
N ALA A 37 8.13 -6.48 -7.97
CA ALA A 37 7.46 -5.71 -9.02
C ALA A 37 6.01 -5.39 -8.65
N ASP A 38 5.32 -6.31 -7.98
CA ASP A 38 3.96 -6.08 -7.51
C ASP A 38 3.91 -5.00 -6.45
N VAL A 39 4.88 -5.01 -5.54
CA VAL A 39 4.97 -3.97 -4.51
C VAL A 39 5.21 -2.61 -5.16
N ALA A 40 6.09 -2.55 -6.15
CA ALA A 40 6.35 -1.31 -6.89
C ALA A 40 5.07 -0.78 -7.57
N ASN A 41 4.26 -1.68 -8.14
CA ASN A 41 2.99 -1.31 -8.76
C ASN A 41 1.98 -0.79 -7.73
N ILE A 42 1.93 -1.42 -6.57
CA ILE A 42 1.07 -0.97 -5.46
C ILE A 42 1.48 0.45 -5.04
N ILE A 43 2.78 0.69 -4.90
CA ILE A 43 3.28 2.01 -4.52
C ILE A 43 2.90 3.05 -5.58
N ALA A 44 3.07 2.71 -6.85
CA ALA A 44 2.71 3.63 -7.94
C ALA A 44 1.22 3.98 -7.91
N ALA A 45 0.37 3.00 -7.64
CA ALA A 45 -1.08 3.21 -7.53
C ALA A 45 -1.42 4.12 -6.34
N VAL A 46 -0.73 3.94 -5.23
CA VAL A 46 -0.91 4.78 -4.03
C VAL A 46 -0.48 6.21 -4.32
N GLU A 47 0.67 6.37 -4.97
CA GLU A 47 1.17 7.71 -5.34
C GLU A 47 0.17 8.45 -6.21
N GLU A 48 -0.41 7.75 -7.18
CA GLU A 48 -1.38 8.35 -8.09
C GLU A 48 -2.68 8.70 -7.38
N LYS A 49 -3.19 7.78 -6.56
CA LYS A 49 -4.47 7.96 -5.87
C LYS A 49 -4.43 9.11 -4.87
N TYR A 50 -3.34 9.22 -4.12
CA TYR A 50 -3.24 10.17 -3.02
C TYR A 50 -2.35 11.38 -3.34
N HIS A 51 -1.81 11.44 -4.55
CA HIS A 51 -0.95 12.55 -5.01
C HIS A 51 0.25 12.77 -4.09
N ILE A 52 0.96 11.67 -3.81
CA ILE A 52 2.16 11.70 -2.97
C ILE A 52 3.34 11.11 -3.74
N VAL A 53 4.53 11.35 -3.22
CA VAL A 53 5.78 10.77 -3.75
C VAL A 53 6.41 9.92 -2.67
N VAL A 54 6.72 8.67 -2.99
CA VAL A 54 7.32 7.72 -2.06
C VAL A 54 8.77 7.46 -2.47
N LYS A 55 9.69 7.65 -1.54
CA LYS A 55 11.11 7.43 -1.78
C LYS A 55 11.46 5.96 -1.69
N GLU A 56 12.54 5.55 -2.36
CA GLU A 56 12.99 4.16 -2.30
C GLU A 56 13.26 3.68 -0.87
N SER A 57 13.85 4.55 -0.04
CA SER A 57 14.11 4.21 1.35
C SER A 57 12.81 3.96 2.14
N GLU A 58 11.73 4.59 1.73
CA GLU A 58 10.42 4.40 2.36
C GLU A 58 9.79 3.09 1.89
N ILE A 59 9.96 2.75 0.61
CA ILE A 59 9.43 1.50 0.05
C ILE A 59 10.00 0.30 0.79
N ALA A 60 11.28 0.35 1.16
CA ALA A 60 11.95 -0.72 1.86
C ALA A 60 11.35 -1.04 3.23
N ARG A 61 10.55 -0.13 3.77
CA ARG A 61 9.91 -0.30 5.10
C ARG A 61 8.44 -0.70 5.00
N ILE A 62 7.93 -0.91 3.79
CA ILE A 62 6.52 -1.25 3.60
C ILE A 62 6.39 -2.75 3.45
N PHE A 63 5.82 -3.38 4.48
CA PHE A 63 5.61 -4.83 4.49
C PHE A 63 4.13 -5.20 4.48
N THR A 64 3.27 -4.31 4.99
CA THR A 64 1.83 -4.58 5.14
C THR A 64 1.00 -3.40 4.68
N PRO A 65 -0.32 -3.60 4.44
CA PRO A 65 -1.22 -2.48 4.18
C PRO A 65 -1.22 -1.43 5.29
N ALA A 66 -1.07 -1.86 6.55
CA ALA A 66 -0.99 -0.91 7.67
C ALA A 66 0.21 0.03 7.51
N ASP A 67 1.34 -0.48 7.03
CA ASP A 67 2.52 0.34 6.76
C ASP A 67 2.24 1.38 5.67
N LEU A 68 1.52 0.97 4.62
CA LEU A 68 1.10 1.89 3.56
C LEU A 68 0.20 2.98 4.10
N LEU A 69 -0.76 2.62 4.94
CA LEU A 69 -1.67 3.60 5.54
C LEU A 69 -0.90 4.66 6.32
N GLN A 70 0.03 4.23 7.16
CA GLN A 70 0.85 5.15 7.95
C GLN A 70 1.64 6.10 7.06
N LEU A 71 2.21 5.57 5.99
CA LEU A 71 2.99 6.38 5.07
C LEU A 71 2.11 7.44 4.38
N VAL A 72 0.94 7.03 3.89
CA VAL A 72 0.02 7.93 3.22
C VAL A 72 -0.45 9.02 4.19
N GLU A 73 -0.85 8.64 5.40
CA GLU A 73 -1.29 9.60 6.42
C GLU A 73 -0.21 10.63 6.73
N LYS A 74 1.03 10.20 6.76
CA LYS A 74 2.16 11.09 7.03
C LYS A 74 2.38 12.10 5.91
N LYS A 75 2.10 11.70 4.67
CA LYS A 75 2.41 12.53 3.49
C LYS A 75 1.27 13.42 3.01
N VAL A 76 0.03 13.14 3.39
CA VAL A 76 -1.13 13.93 2.95
C VAL A 76 -1.55 15.00 3.96
N VAL A 77 -0.77 15.24 4.96
CA VAL A 77 -1.06 16.24 6.00
C VAL A 77 -0.96 17.66 5.44
#